data_9272fc7019cdeb4bf2ac66b4f0a7c616
#
_entry.id   9272fc7019cdeb4bf2ac66b4f0a7c616
#
_cell.length_a   1.000
_cell.length_b   1.000
_cell.length_c   1.000
_cell.angle_alpha   90.00
_cell.angle_beta   90.00
_cell.angle_gamma   90.00
#
_symmetry.space_group_name_H-M   'P 1'
#
loop_
_entity.id
_entity.type
_entity.pdbx_description
1 polymer ?
#
loop_
_entity_poly.entity_id
_entity_poly.type
_entity_poly.pdbx_seq_one_letter_code
_entity_poly.pdbx_strand_id
1 'polypeptide(L)'
;IKHLACNNQEDNRMKSDSVISERALREIYLKGFEIAVKESQPMAIMTSYNLINGIHAANSYDLCTKAARCEWGFKGLIMTDWTTTENGADCTASGCMRAGNDLVMPGAVCDRENLKKELAEGTLAEKDLTACISRIVNIVWQSNQYENSVPYKKVGVENG
;
A
#
# COMPACT_ATOMS: atom_id res chain seq x y z
N ILE A 1 0.44 9.57 -4.37
CA ILE A 1 0.21 10.45 -3.21
C ILE A 1 0.56 9.72 -1.92
N LYS A 2 0.94 10.44 -0.84
CA LYS A 2 1.42 9.81 0.40
C LYS A 2 1.45 10.78 1.59
N HIS A 3 1.50 10.28 2.80
CA HIS A 3 1.37 8.89 3.25
C HIS A 3 -0.03 8.68 3.82
N LEU A 4 -0.73 7.65 3.41
CA LEU A 4 -2.11 7.33 3.83
C LEU A 4 -2.04 6.44 5.08
N ALA A 5 -2.39 6.88 6.28
CA ALA A 5 -2.76 8.20 6.77
C ALA A 5 -2.35 8.35 8.26
N CYS A 6 -2.55 9.52 8.82
CA CYS A 6 -2.40 9.80 10.26
C CYS A 6 -0.98 9.70 10.82
N ASN A 7 0.07 9.71 10.00
CA ASN A 7 1.44 9.80 10.51
C ASN A 7 1.81 11.25 10.81
N ASN A 8 1.44 11.73 12.00
CA ASN A 8 1.63 13.12 12.41
C ASN A 8 2.84 13.31 13.32
N GLN A 9 3.57 12.24 13.62
CA GLN A 9 4.83 12.29 14.39
C GLN A 9 5.84 11.31 13.82
N GLU A 10 7.11 11.70 13.87
CA GLU A 10 8.21 10.86 13.39
C GLU A 10 8.81 9.97 14.47
N ASP A 11 8.77 10.42 15.72
CA ASP A 11 9.25 9.62 16.85
C ASP A 11 8.41 8.35 17.01
N ASN A 12 9.09 7.20 16.99
CA ASN A 12 8.46 5.89 17.09
C ASN A 12 7.35 5.62 16.04
N ARG A 13 7.43 6.23 14.87
CA ARG A 13 6.40 6.20 13.83
C ARG A 13 5.96 4.80 13.39
N MET A 14 6.86 3.80 13.52
CA MET A 14 6.57 2.40 13.19
C MET A 14 5.62 1.71 14.19
N LYS A 15 5.48 2.25 15.40
CA LYS A 15 4.69 1.66 16.51
C LYS A 15 3.67 2.61 17.11
N SER A 16 3.65 3.85 16.64
CA SER A 16 2.71 4.85 17.12
C SER A 16 1.30 4.51 16.67
N ASP A 17 0.34 4.56 17.57
CA ASP A 17 -1.08 4.34 17.26
C ASP A 17 -1.85 5.66 17.31
N SER A 18 -2.43 6.03 16.19
CA SER A 18 -3.31 7.19 16.07
C SER A 18 -4.73 6.80 16.49
N VAL A 19 -5.02 6.98 17.79
CA VAL A 19 -6.36 6.69 18.33
C VAL A 19 -7.30 7.84 17.97
N ILE A 20 -8.27 7.56 17.11
CA ILE A 20 -9.08 8.60 16.48
C ILE A 20 -10.51 8.10 16.20
N SER A 21 -11.51 8.98 16.36
CA SER A 21 -12.87 8.67 15.95
C SER A 21 -12.98 8.56 14.43
N GLU A 22 -13.90 7.74 13.94
CA GLU A 22 -14.13 7.59 12.49
C GLU A 22 -14.50 8.93 11.84
N ARG A 23 -15.28 9.76 12.51
CA ARG A 23 -15.64 11.07 12.00
C ARG A 23 -14.40 11.96 11.78
N ALA A 24 -13.52 12.05 12.78
CA ALA A 24 -12.32 12.85 12.66
C ALA A 24 -11.36 12.25 11.60
N LEU A 25 -11.24 10.92 11.54
CA LEU A 25 -10.47 10.24 10.52
C LEU A 25 -10.94 10.66 9.11
N ARG A 26 -12.24 10.57 8.85
CA ARG A 26 -12.82 10.89 7.53
C ARG A 26 -12.80 12.37 7.20
N GLU A 27 -13.15 13.22 8.13
CA GLU A 27 -13.32 14.65 7.87
C GLU A 27 -12.00 15.43 7.82
N ILE A 28 -10.94 14.92 8.48
CA ILE A 28 -9.64 15.59 8.59
C ILE A 28 -8.56 14.83 7.84
N TYR A 29 -8.26 13.60 8.28
CA TYR A 29 -7.05 12.88 7.83
C TYR A 29 -7.20 12.21 6.47
N LEU A 30 -8.39 11.73 6.14
CA LEU A 30 -8.67 11.08 4.86
C LEU A 30 -9.19 12.06 3.81
N LYS A 31 -9.70 13.22 4.20
CA LYS A 31 -10.39 14.16 3.28
C LYS A 31 -9.50 14.61 2.13
N GLY A 32 -8.24 14.91 2.39
CA GLY A 32 -7.29 15.31 1.35
C GLY A 32 -7.03 14.20 0.33
N PHE A 33 -6.93 12.94 0.80
CA PHE A 33 -6.77 11.77 -0.07
C PHE A 33 -8.03 11.50 -0.89
N GLU A 34 -9.20 11.59 -0.28
CA GLU A 34 -10.49 11.46 -0.96
C GLU A 34 -10.60 12.44 -2.14
N ILE A 35 -10.33 13.71 -1.89
CA ILE A 35 -10.36 14.75 -2.92
C ILE A 35 -9.35 14.43 -4.03
N ALA A 36 -8.11 14.14 -3.67
CA ALA A 36 -7.07 13.83 -4.65
C ALA A 36 -7.41 12.62 -5.51
N VAL A 37 -7.99 11.57 -4.92
CA VAL A 37 -8.42 10.38 -5.69
C VAL A 37 -9.57 10.72 -6.62
N LYS A 38 -10.62 11.36 -6.11
CA LYS A 38 -11.83 11.66 -6.90
C LYS A 38 -11.56 12.62 -8.06
N GLU A 39 -10.70 13.61 -7.83
CA GLU A 39 -10.44 14.67 -8.81
C GLU A 39 -9.31 14.31 -9.81
N SER A 40 -8.33 13.50 -9.42
CA SER A 40 -7.15 13.28 -10.27
C SER A 40 -6.79 11.82 -10.55
N GLN A 41 -7.39 10.85 -9.85
CA GLN A 41 -7.05 9.41 -9.99
C GLN A 41 -5.52 9.18 -10.05
N PRO A 42 -4.77 9.46 -8.98
CA PRO A 42 -3.33 9.26 -8.98
C PRO A 42 -2.99 7.79 -9.27
N MET A 43 -1.86 7.53 -9.91
CA MET A 43 -1.48 6.17 -10.27
C MET A 43 -1.13 5.31 -9.06
N ALA A 44 -0.66 5.92 -7.95
CA ALA A 44 -0.28 5.20 -6.76
C ALA A 44 -0.57 5.96 -5.46
N ILE A 45 -0.86 5.18 -4.41
CA ILE A 45 -0.94 5.65 -3.03
C ILE A 45 0.07 4.86 -2.20
N MET A 46 0.85 5.55 -1.34
CA MET A 46 1.71 4.90 -0.35
C MET A 46 1.06 5.01 1.03
N THR A 47 0.96 3.88 1.73
CA THR A 47 0.46 3.84 3.11
C THR A 47 1.51 4.35 4.08
N SER A 48 1.06 4.81 5.24
CA SER A 48 1.93 5.27 6.32
C SER A 48 2.40 4.12 7.22
N TYR A 49 3.39 4.40 8.07
CA TYR A 49 3.98 3.40 8.98
C TYR A 49 3.11 3.07 10.18
N ASN A 50 2.38 4.06 10.71
CA ASN A 50 1.70 4.02 11.99
C ASN A 50 0.49 3.08 12.00
N LEU A 51 0.03 2.78 13.22
CA LEU A 51 -1.27 2.18 13.43
C LEU A 51 -2.36 3.27 13.42
N ILE A 52 -3.55 2.86 13.11
CA ILE A 52 -4.79 3.64 13.25
C ILE A 52 -5.76 2.76 14.02
N ASN A 53 -6.09 3.15 15.26
CA ASN A 53 -6.97 2.38 16.14
C ASN A 53 -6.53 0.90 16.26
N GLY A 54 -5.26 0.67 16.47
CA GLY A 54 -4.68 -0.66 16.70
C GLY A 54 -4.34 -1.46 15.43
N ILE A 55 -4.60 -0.94 14.23
CA ILE A 55 -4.29 -1.66 12.97
C ILE A 55 -3.30 -0.84 12.15
N HIS A 56 -2.20 -1.46 11.72
CA HIS A 56 -1.26 -0.80 10.80
C HIS A 56 -1.97 -0.32 9.54
N ALA A 57 -1.72 0.93 9.15
CA ALA A 57 -2.29 1.51 7.94
C ALA A 57 -2.08 0.62 6.71
N ALA A 58 -0.91 -0.01 6.59
CA ALA A 58 -0.57 -0.92 5.51
C ALA A 58 -1.39 -2.23 5.50
N ASN A 59 -1.90 -2.67 6.66
CA ASN A 59 -2.72 -3.88 6.80
C ASN A 59 -4.21 -3.59 6.99
N SER A 60 -4.62 -2.33 6.87
CA SER A 60 -6.00 -1.91 7.08
C SER A 60 -6.86 -2.11 5.83
N TYR A 61 -7.72 -3.13 5.85
CA TYR A 61 -8.72 -3.36 4.82
C TYR A 61 -9.70 -2.18 4.71
N ASP A 62 -10.09 -1.61 5.84
CA ASP A 62 -11.02 -0.48 5.87
C ASP A 62 -10.41 0.75 5.18
N LEU A 63 -9.11 0.96 5.33
CA LEU A 63 -8.40 2.07 4.70
C LEU A 63 -8.13 1.81 3.21
N CYS A 64 -7.49 0.68 2.90
CA CYS A 64 -7.01 0.39 1.55
C CYS A 64 -8.14 -0.03 0.60
N THR A 65 -9.07 -0.87 1.08
CA THR A 65 -10.14 -1.38 0.23
C THR A 65 -11.44 -0.61 0.40
N LYS A 66 -12.01 -0.52 1.61
CA LYS A 66 -13.31 0.13 1.77
C LYS A 66 -13.25 1.62 1.42
N ALA A 67 -12.37 2.39 2.07
CA ALA A 67 -12.28 3.82 1.82
C ALA A 67 -11.70 4.11 0.43
N ALA A 68 -10.44 3.70 0.17
CA ALA A 68 -9.76 4.11 -1.06
C ALA A 68 -10.42 3.51 -2.31
N ARG A 69 -10.65 2.20 -2.35
CA ARG A 69 -11.15 1.55 -3.58
C ARG A 69 -12.65 1.62 -3.73
N CYS A 70 -13.42 1.31 -2.68
CA CYS A 70 -14.87 1.21 -2.79
C CYS A 70 -15.54 2.60 -2.72
N GLU A 71 -15.18 3.43 -1.74
CA GLU A 71 -15.87 4.71 -1.54
C GLU A 71 -15.32 5.83 -2.46
N TRP A 72 -13.99 5.91 -2.65
CA TRP A 72 -13.40 6.95 -3.50
C TRP A 72 -13.23 6.51 -4.95
N GLY A 73 -13.34 5.20 -5.23
CA GLY A 73 -13.18 4.67 -6.58
C GLY A 73 -11.74 4.64 -7.06
N PHE A 74 -10.76 4.50 -6.15
CA PHE A 74 -9.34 4.44 -6.51
C PHE A 74 -9.01 3.19 -7.34
N LYS A 75 -8.43 3.38 -8.50
CA LYS A 75 -8.11 2.31 -9.45
C LYS A 75 -6.63 1.96 -9.54
N GLY A 76 -5.78 2.77 -8.92
CA GLY A 76 -4.34 2.64 -9.00
C GLY A 76 -3.75 1.61 -8.04
N LEU A 77 -2.43 1.66 -7.90
CA LEU A 77 -1.62 0.84 -7.03
C LEU A 77 -1.58 1.39 -5.60
N ILE A 78 -1.76 0.53 -4.61
CA ILE A 78 -1.42 0.87 -3.22
C ILE A 78 -0.13 0.15 -2.87
N MET A 79 0.82 0.85 -2.26
CA MET A 79 2.10 0.30 -1.81
C MET A 79 2.36 0.63 -0.35
N THR A 80 3.20 -0.16 0.30
CA THR A 80 3.69 0.18 1.65
C THR A 80 4.73 1.30 1.59
N ASP A 81 4.94 1.99 2.70
CA ASP A 81 6.20 2.68 2.91
C ASP A 81 7.33 1.64 3.08
N TRP A 82 8.59 2.07 2.96
CA TRP A 82 9.75 1.18 2.97
C TRP A 82 9.90 0.48 4.31
N THR A 83 10.15 -0.83 4.27
CA THR A 83 10.44 -1.68 5.44
C THR A 83 9.32 -1.77 6.48
N THR A 84 8.09 -1.35 6.16
CA THR A 84 6.96 -1.37 7.09
C THR A 84 6.70 -2.77 7.66
N THR A 85 6.91 -3.81 6.86
CA THR A 85 6.65 -5.22 7.21
C THR A 85 7.84 -5.92 7.88
N GLU A 86 9.00 -5.26 7.95
CA GLU A 86 10.23 -5.87 8.47
C GLU A 86 10.41 -5.71 9.98
N ASN A 87 9.73 -4.74 10.59
CA ASN A 87 10.03 -4.27 11.94
C ASN A 87 9.09 -4.80 13.04
N GLY A 88 8.33 -5.84 12.79
CA GLY A 88 7.50 -6.43 13.84
C GLY A 88 6.41 -7.36 13.34
N ALA A 89 5.86 -8.13 14.27
CA ALA A 89 4.83 -9.14 14.01
C ALA A 89 3.46 -8.54 13.61
N ASP A 90 3.28 -7.24 13.80
CA ASP A 90 1.98 -6.59 13.70
C ASP A 90 1.64 -6.09 12.29
N CYS A 91 2.65 -5.97 11.41
CA CYS A 91 2.46 -5.64 10.00
C CYS A 91 3.11 -6.72 9.14
N THR A 92 2.34 -7.40 8.31
CA THR A 92 2.81 -8.53 7.49
C THR A 92 2.49 -8.33 6.01
N ALA A 93 3.31 -8.94 5.14
CA ALA A 93 3.07 -8.92 3.70
C ALA A 93 1.72 -9.56 3.32
N SER A 94 1.36 -10.67 3.96
CA SER A 94 0.05 -11.31 3.78
C SER A 94 -1.11 -10.43 4.23
N GLY A 95 -0.93 -9.70 5.33
CA GLY A 95 -1.88 -8.69 5.79
C GLY A 95 -2.06 -7.55 4.78
N CYS A 96 -0.97 -7.11 4.12
CA CYS A 96 -1.05 -6.14 3.03
C CYS A 96 -1.91 -6.67 1.87
N MET A 97 -1.68 -7.91 1.43
CA MET A 97 -2.47 -8.51 0.34
C MET A 97 -3.95 -8.58 0.70
N ARG A 98 -4.29 -9.05 1.91
CA ARG A 98 -5.68 -9.07 2.41
C ARG A 98 -6.31 -7.68 2.48
N ALA A 99 -5.52 -6.67 2.82
CA ALA A 99 -5.98 -5.28 2.88
C ALA A 99 -6.21 -4.66 1.50
N GLY A 100 -5.67 -5.23 0.42
CA GLY A 100 -5.67 -4.63 -0.90
C GLY A 100 -4.55 -3.60 -1.09
N ASN A 101 -3.48 -3.71 -0.29
CA ASN A 101 -2.21 -3.02 -0.43
C ASN A 101 -1.30 -3.90 -1.29
N ASP A 102 -1.07 -3.50 -2.52
CA ASP A 102 -0.65 -4.38 -3.62
C ASP A 102 0.84 -4.68 -3.64
N LEU A 103 1.66 -3.77 -3.15
CA LEU A 103 3.12 -3.84 -3.31
C LEU A 103 3.82 -3.56 -1.99
N VAL A 104 4.54 -4.56 -1.50
CA VAL A 104 5.38 -4.43 -0.30
C VAL A 104 6.76 -3.92 -0.69
N MET A 105 7.20 -2.83 -0.07
CA MET A 105 8.45 -2.16 -0.38
C MET A 105 9.48 -2.32 0.75
N PRO A 106 10.71 -2.71 0.44
CA PRO A 106 11.29 -3.12 -0.83
C PRO A 106 11.03 -4.59 -1.18
N GLY A 107 10.34 -5.36 -0.34
CA GLY A 107 10.10 -6.79 -0.51
C GLY A 107 11.25 -7.66 0.00
N ALA A 108 11.39 -7.74 1.31
CA ALA A 108 12.42 -8.51 2.00
C ALA A 108 12.22 -10.03 1.87
N VAL A 109 13.22 -10.79 2.33
CA VAL A 109 13.12 -12.25 2.38
C VAL A 109 11.98 -12.70 3.29
N CYS A 110 11.83 -12.06 4.46
CA CYS A 110 10.74 -12.36 5.40
C CYS A 110 9.35 -12.15 4.79
N ASP A 111 9.15 -11.16 3.93
CA ASP A 111 7.88 -10.94 3.25
C ASP A 111 7.52 -12.10 2.32
N ARG A 112 8.48 -12.56 1.53
CA ARG A 112 8.29 -13.71 0.64
C ARG A 112 8.02 -15.01 1.39
N GLU A 113 8.70 -15.20 2.50
CA GLU A 113 8.48 -16.37 3.38
C GLU A 113 7.10 -16.32 4.03
N ASN A 114 6.67 -15.16 4.52
CA ASN A 114 5.34 -14.95 5.07
C ASN A 114 4.25 -15.26 4.03
N LEU A 115 4.36 -14.72 2.82
CA LEU A 115 3.38 -14.99 1.75
C LEU A 115 3.32 -16.48 1.39
N LYS A 116 4.48 -17.13 1.21
CA LYS A 116 4.54 -18.58 0.89
C LYS A 116 3.93 -19.44 2.00
N LYS A 117 4.26 -19.13 3.25
CA LYS A 117 3.75 -19.82 4.43
C LYS A 117 2.23 -19.70 4.51
N GLU A 118 1.70 -18.49 4.48
CA GLU A 118 0.26 -18.27 4.66
C GLU A 118 -0.57 -18.76 3.47
N LEU A 119 -0.03 -18.77 2.25
CA LEU A 119 -0.66 -19.45 1.11
C LEU A 119 -0.74 -20.97 1.31
N ALA A 120 0.35 -21.59 1.78
CA ALA A 120 0.39 -23.02 2.03
C ALA A 120 -0.54 -23.44 3.18
N GLU A 121 -0.68 -22.60 4.20
CA GLU A 121 -1.59 -22.82 5.33
C GLU A 121 -3.06 -22.48 5.01
N GLY A 122 -3.33 -21.84 3.86
CA GLY A 122 -4.66 -21.40 3.47
C GLY A 122 -5.20 -20.19 4.24
N THR A 123 -4.34 -19.49 4.98
CA THR A 123 -4.70 -18.27 5.73
C THR A 123 -4.63 -17.00 4.88
N LEU A 124 -3.88 -17.03 3.78
CA LEU A 124 -3.94 -16.05 2.69
C LEU A 124 -4.67 -16.68 1.50
N ALA A 125 -5.77 -16.09 1.07
CA ALA A 125 -6.49 -16.58 -0.09
C ALA A 125 -5.77 -16.19 -1.39
N GLU A 126 -5.64 -17.13 -2.33
CA GLU A 126 -5.01 -16.91 -3.64
C GLU A 126 -5.67 -15.74 -4.41
N LYS A 127 -6.98 -15.56 -4.26
CA LYS A 127 -7.72 -14.45 -4.87
C LYS A 127 -7.21 -13.07 -4.43
N ASP A 128 -6.78 -12.91 -3.19
CA ASP A 128 -6.32 -11.64 -2.66
C ASP A 128 -4.95 -11.29 -3.27
N LEU A 129 -4.06 -12.27 -3.36
CA LEU A 129 -2.78 -12.11 -4.04
C LEU A 129 -2.95 -11.83 -5.54
N THR A 130 -3.83 -12.59 -6.21
CA THR A 130 -4.11 -12.40 -7.64
C THR A 130 -4.69 -11.02 -7.92
N ALA A 131 -5.56 -10.50 -7.06
CA ALA A 131 -6.10 -9.15 -7.19
C ALA A 131 -5.00 -8.08 -7.08
N CYS A 132 -4.05 -8.25 -6.16
CA CYS A 132 -2.91 -7.34 -6.01
C CYS A 132 -2.01 -7.39 -7.25
N ILE A 133 -1.64 -8.59 -7.73
CA ILE A 133 -0.85 -8.78 -8.94
C ILE A 133 -1.53 -8.12 -10.16
N SER A 134 -2.83 -8.31 -10.30
CA SER A 134 -3.59 -7.73 -11.42
C SER A 134 -3.51 -6.20 -11.45
N ARG A 135 -3.55 -5.55 -10.29
CA ARG A 135 -3.41 -4.09 -10.21
C ARG A 135 -1.99 -3.62 -10.54
N ILE A 136 -0.97 -4.36 -10.11
CA ILE A 136 0.43 -4.09 -10.50
C ILE A 136 0.60 -4.19 -12.01
N VAL A 137 0.14 -5.29 -12.61
CA VAL A 137 0.20 -5.51 -14.07
C VAL A 137 -0.53 -4.40 -14.84
N ASN A 138 -1.69 -3.97 -14.35
CA ASN A 138 -2.44 -2.88 -14.96
C ASN A 138 -1.66 -1.55 -14.97
N ILE A 139 -0.93 -1.24 -13.90
CA ILE A 139 -0.08 -0.03 -13.85
C ILE A 139 1.11 -0.17 -14.82
N VAL A 140 1.72 -1.35 -14.92
CA VAL A 140 2.80 -1.59 -15.89
C VAL A 140 2.30 -1.39 -17.31
N TRP A 141 1.10 -1.88 -17.64
CA TRP A 141 0.49 -1.68 -18.96
C TRP A 141 0.22 -0.21 -19.29
N GLN A 142 -0.12 0.60 -18.31
CA GLN A 142 -0.32 2.03 -18.49
C GLN A 142 1.00 2.83 -18.52
N SER A 143 2.14 2.18 -18.30
CA SER A 143 3.43 2.84 -18.31
C SER A 143 3.94 3.06 -19.74
N ASN A 144 4.70 4.14 -19.93
CA ASN A 144 5.36 4.43 -21.21
C ASN A 144 6.33 3.33 -21.67
N GLN A 145 6.80 2.50 -20.74
CA GLN A 145 7.68 1.39 -21.04
C GLN A 145 6.98 0.27 -21.82
N TYR A 146 5.68 0.09 -21.60
CA TYR A 146 4.91 -0.93 -22.29
C TYR A 146 4.48 -0.49 -23.71
N GLU A 147 3.88 0.69 -23.83
CA GLU A 147 3.30 1.13 -25.10
C GLU A 147 4.33 1.46 -26.19
N ASN A 148 5.49 1.96 -25.82
CA ASN A 148 6.45 2.45 -26.79
C ASN A 148 7.51 1.42 -27.19
N SER A 149 7.44 0.18 -26.71
CA SER A 149 8.50 -0.83 -26.93
C SER A 149 9.92 -0.25 -26.73
N VAL A 150 10.01 0.82 -25.95
CA VAL A 150 11.30 1.46 -25.68
C VAL A 150 12.04 0.49 -24.78
N PRO A 151 13.12 -0.15 -25.27
CA PRO A 151 13.93 -0.96 -24.40
C PRO A 151 14.30 -0.10 -23.22
N TYR A 152 14.23 -0.64 -22.00
CA TYR A 152 14.74 0.00 -20.82
C TYR A 152 16.15 0.51 -21.15
N LYS A 153 16.26 1.75 -21.55
CA LYS A 153 17.56 2.41 -21.55
C LYS A 153 17.92 2.44 -20.07
N LYS A 154 18.88 1.60 -19.68
CA LYS A 154 19.67 1.92 -18.51
C LYS A 154 19.99 3.39 -18.67
N VAL A 155 19.36 4.25 -17.88
CA VAL A 155 19.87 5.59 -17.68
C VAL A 155 21.21 5.30 -17.05
N GLY A 156 22.25 5.30 -17.88
CA GLY A 156 23.59 5.06 -17.43
C GLY A 156 23.85 6.11 -16.38
N VAL A 157 24.13 5.67 -15.18
CA VAL A 157 24.98 6.40 -14.27
C VAL A 157 26.38 6.28 -14.92
N GLU A 158 26.50 6.89 -16.10
CA GLU A 158 27.78 7.16 -16.68
C GLU A 158 28.17 8.53 -16.16
N ASN A 159 29.12 8.48 -15.27
CA ASN A 159 29.95 9.59 -14.78
C ASN A 159 29.30 10.51 -13.74
N GLY A 160 29.43 10.13 -12.46
CA GLY A 160 29.76 11.03 -11.37
C GLY A 160 31.14 10.70 -10.91
#